data_7c94a79ac3731fea6f86c9698ecf81cc
#
_entry.id   7c94a79ac3731fea6f86c9698ecf81cc
#
_cell.length_a   1.000
_cell.length_b   1.000
_cell.length_c   1.000
_cell.angle_alpha   90.00
_cell.angle_beta   90.00
_cell.angle_gamma   90.00
#
_symmetry.space_group_name_H-M   'P 1'
#
loop_
_entity.id
_entity.type
_entity.pdbx_description
1 polymer ?
#
loop_
_entity_poly.entity_id
_entity_poly.type
_entity_poly.pdbx_seq_one_letter_code
_entity_poly.pdbx_strand_id
1 'polypeptide(L)'
;FQSPFHPSVTLTVDTDSQLFYGKKEETLKAGESLTLKPDSKYLKEGRLTIVPGTDKGCTSITSISRAQGVPSYQGSIEIKKEAEGLTIVNDLYLEDYLKKVVPSEMPGSYESEALKVQAVCARTYAYRHILGNSYSRYGAHVDDSTNFQVYNNTEESARASEAVNATYGQMMFYGDEAVEAFYFSTSCGHTTDGTIWGAGLEEYPYLRGVAVKEGGGVLDLTGEEAFSQ
;
A
#
# COMPACT_ATOMS: atom_id res chain seq x y z
N PHE A 1 -5.65 -2.14 -16.23
CA PHE A 1 -6.32 -2.63 -15.02
C PHE A 1 -6.38 -4.15 -15.08
N GLN A 2 -5.65 -4.85 -14.23
CA GLN A 2 -5.80 -6.30 -14.14
C GLN A 2 -7.03 -6.61 -13.30
N SER A 3 -7.82 -7.61 -13.72
CA SER A 3 -8.96 -8.09 -12.95
C SER A 3 -8.52 -8.52 -11.55
N PRO A 4 -9.23 -8.17 -10.47
CA PRO A 4 -8.95 -8.66 -9.13
C PRO A 4 -9.31 -10.16 -8.96
N PHE A 5 -9.92 -10.78 -9.98
CA PHE A 5 -10.40 -12.15 -9.93
C PHE A 5 -9.43 -13.12 -10.60
N HIS A 6 -9.13 -14.20 -9.90
CA HIS A 6 -8.25 -15.26 -10.34
C HIS A 6 -9.02 -16.57 -10.49
N PRO A 7 -8.85 -17.33 -11.59
CA PRO A 7 -9.50 -18.63 -11.76
C PRO A 7 -8.94 -19.69 -10.80
N SER A 8 -7.70 -19.50 -10.36
CA SER A 8 -7.03 -20.31 -9.34
C SER A 8 -5.92 -19.49 -8.68
N VAL A 9 -5.59 -19.84 -7.45
CA VAL A 9 -4.49 -19.26 -6.68
C VAL A 9 -3.58 -20.37 -6.22
N THR A 10 -2.29 -20.29 -6.53
CA THR A 10 -1.25 -21.17 -5.99
C THR A 10 -0.32 -20.35 -5.12
N LEU A 11 -0.02 -20.85 -3.94
CA LEU A 11 0.82 -20.19 -2.96
C LEU A 11 1.76 -21.16 -2.26
N THR A 12 2.82 -20.62 -1.67
CA THR A 12 3.74 -21.32 -0.78
C THR A 12 3.98 -20.47 0.46
N VAL A 13 4.34 -21.08 1.58
CA VAL A 13 4.67 -20.41 2.83
C VAL A 13 6.11 -20.71 3.22
N ASP A 14 6.82 -19.73 3.78
CA ASP A 14 8.22 -19.89 4.22
C ASP A 14 8.34 -20.35 5.67
N THR A 15 7.25 -20.24 6.44
CA THR A 15 7.12 -20.73 7.82
C THR A 15 5.89 -21.62 7.94
N ASP A 16 5.84 -22.50 8.94
CA ASP A 16 4.62 -23.24 9.26
C ASP A 16 3.49 -22.23 9.47
N SER A 17 2.41 -22.35 8.72
CA SER A 17 1.31 -21.38 8.72
C SER A 17 -0.02 -22.05 9.04
N GLN A 18 -0.91 -21.33 9.72
CA GLN A 18 -2.24 -21.83 10.06
C GLN A 18 -3.24 -21.46 8.98
N LEU A 19 -4.03 -22.43 8.57
CA LEU A 19 -5.13 -22.28 7.61
C LEU A 19 -6.46 -22.29 8.37
N PHE A 20 -7.20 -21.19 8.34
CA PHE A 20 -8.51 -21.08 8.95
C PHE A 20 -9.60 -21.05 7.88
N TYR A 21 -10.55 -21.99 7.91
CA TYR A 21 -11.67 -22.05 6.98
C TYR A 21 -12.92 -22.66 7.65
N GLY A 22 -13.99 -21.90 7.65
CA GLY A 22 -15.17 -22.24 8.44
C GLY A 22 -14.84 -22.38 9.92
N LYS A 23 -15.10 -23.55 10.48
CA LYS A 23 -14.74 -23.89 11.88
C LYS A 23 -13.51 -24.79 11.98
N LYS A 24 -12.75 -24.91 10.89
CA LYS A 24 -11.61 -25.83 10.80
C LYS A 24 -10.30 -25.06 10.79
N GLU A 25 -9.29 -25.74 11.30
CA GLU A 25 -7.92 -25.29 11.33
C GLU A 25 -7.03 -26.43 10.83
N GLU A 26 -6.08 -26.12 9.94
CA GLU A 26 -5.06 -27.04 9.45
C GLU A 26 -3.71 -26.32 9.41
N THR A 27 -2.61 -27.02 9.50
CA THR A 27 -1.26 -26.44 9.33
C THR A 27 -0.75 -26.72 7.93
N LEU A 28 -0.32 -25.68 7.23
CA LEU A 28 0.50 -25.77 6.00
C LEU A 28 1.96 -25.63 6.42
N LYS A 29 2.76 -26.63 6.12
CA LYS A 29 4.17 -26.66 6.51
C LYS A 29 5.03 -25.73 5.63
N ALA A 30 6.10 -25.21 6.22
CA ALA A 30 7.09 -24.41 5.50
C ALA A 30 7.54 -25.11 4.22
N GLY A 31 7.53 -24.40 3.10
CA GLY A 31 7.88 -24.91 1.77
C GLY A 31 6.77 -25.69 1.06
N GLU A 32 5.68 -26.03 1.72
CA GLU A 32 4.54 -26.67 1.05
C GLU A 32 3.80 -25.69 0.14
N SER A 33 3.26 -26.23 -0.95
CA SER A 33 2.46 -25.51 -1.92
C SER A 33 0.98 -25.87 -1.79
N LEU A 34 0.12 -24.85 -1.85
CA LEU A 34 -1.33 -25.01 -1.84
C LEU A 34 -1.93 -24.37 -3.10
N THR A 35 -2.68 -25.16 -3.88
CA THR A 35 -3.44 -24.64 -5.02
C THR A 35 -4.93 -24.64 -4.70
N LEU A 36 -5.53 -23.47 -4.86
CA LEU A 36 -6.93 -23.19 -4.60
C LEU A 36 -7.68 -22.92 -5.90
N LYS A 37 -8.88 -23.50 -6.00
CA LYS A 37 -9.88 -23.20 -7.02
C LYS A 37 -11.21 -22.92 -6.33
N PRO A 38 -12.21 -22.31 -7.00
CA PRO A 38 -13.49 -21.98 -6.38
C PRO A 38 -14.24 -23.17 -5.75
N ASP A 39 -13.95 -24.41 -6.18
CA ASP A 39 -14.52 -25.66 -5.66
C ASP A 39 -13.69 -26.33 -4.56
N SER A 40 -12.54 -25.74 -4.17
CA SER A 40 -11.66 -26.29 -3.14
C SER A 40 -12.37 -26.45 -1.79
N LYS A 41 -12.00 -27.53 -1.05
CA LYS A 41 -12.57 -27.79 0.30
C LYS A 41 -12.43 -26.61 1.26
N TYR A 42 -11.41 -25.81 1.09
CA TYR A 42 -11.09 -24.64 1.92
C TYR A 42 -12.00 -23.43 1.69
N LEU A 43 -12.72 -23.42 0.56
CA LEU A 43 -13.57 -22.28 0.13
C LEU A 43 -15.08 -22.63 0.14
N LYS A 44 -15.46 -23.74 0.81
CA LYS A 44 -16.88 -24.13 0.93
C LYS A 44 -17.71 -23.08 1.65
N GLU A 45 -17.12 -22.39 2.63
CA GLU A 45 -17.74 -21.27 3.37
C GLU A 45 -17.30 -19.89 2.85
N GLY A 46 -16.75 -19.86 1.63
CA GLY A 46 -16.43 -18.64 0.90
C GLY A 46 -15.06 -18.02 1.18
N ARG A 47 -14.38 -18.40 2.29
CA ARG A 47 -13.11 -17.78 2.70
C ARG A 47 -12.12 -18.78 3.30
N LEU A 48 -10.85 -18.60 2.96
CA LEU A 48 -9.70 -19.18 3.64
C LEU A 48 -8.80 -18.06 4.14
N THR A 49 -8.37 -18.11 5.40
CA THR A 49 -7.35 -17.20 5.95
C THR A 49 -6.09 -18.01 6.24
N ILE A 50 -4.95 -17.49 5.82
CA ILE A 50 -3.62 -18.08 6.02
C ILE A 50 -2.86 -17.14 6.94
N VAL A 51 -2.46 -17.63 8.10
CA VAL A 51 -1.75 -16.85 9.13
C VAL A 51 -0.36 -17.44 9.28
N PRO A 52 0.72 -16.70 8.96
CA PRO A 52 2.09 -17.16 9.18
C PRO A 52 2.35 -17.45 10.66
N GLY A 53 3.18 -18.45 10.94
CA GLY A 53 3.53 -18.84 12.31
C GLY A 53 4.50 -17.89 13.02
N THR A 54 5.03 -16.89 12.30
CA THR A 54 5.90 -15.83 12.84
C THR A 54 5.55 -14.48 12.22
N ASP A 55 5.82 -13.39 12.93
CA ASP A 55 5.58 -12.02 12.46
C ASP A 55 6.34 -11.67 11.15
N LYS A 56 7.43 -12.37 10.87
CA LYS A 56 8.23 -12.20 9.64
C LYS A 56 7.94 -13.26 8.59
N GLY A 57 7.06 -14.21 8.89
CA GLY A 57 6.66 -15.23 7.94
C GLY A 57 5.95 -14.63 6.73
N CYS A 58 6.23 -15.21 5.57
CA CYS A 58 5.71 -14.74 4.30
C CYS A 58 4.93 -15.82 3.55
N THR A 59 3.90 -15.38 2.86
CA THR A 59 3.16 -16.18 1.89
C THR A 59 3.47 -15.68 0.48
N SER A 60 4.06 -16.51 -0.35
CA SER A 60 4.35 -16.22 -1.76
C SER A 60 3.21 -16.70 -2.65
N ILE A 61 2.66 -15.82 -3.49
CA ILE A 61 1.59 -16.17 -4.43
C ILE A 61 2.20 -16.51 -5.78
N THR A 62 2.51 -17.79 -5.97
CA THR A 62 3.27 -18.26 -7.12
C THR A 62 2.51 -18.28 -8.45
N SER A 63 1.18 -18.12 -8.40
CA SER A 63 0.32 -18.03 -9.58
C SER A 63 0.18 -16.64 -10.17
N ILE A 64 0.76 -15.61 -9.54
CA ILE A 64 0.76 -14.24 -10.06
C ILE A 64 2.18 -13.70 -10.16
N SER A 65 2.34 -12.66 -10.98
CA SER A 65 3.60 -11.94 -11.12
C SER A 65 3.36 -10.45 -10.88
N ARG A 66 4.31 -9.79 -10.23
CA ARG A 66 4.37 -8.34 -10.02
C ARG A 66 5.66 -7.79 -10.60
N ALA A 67 5.92 -6.51 -10.47
CA ALA A 67 7.10 -5.85 -11.04
C ALA A 67 8.43 -6.53 -10.64
N GLN A 68 8.52 -7.10 -9.45
CA GLN A 68 9.71 -7.79 -8.93
C GLN A 68 9.64 -9.33 -9.04
N GLY A 69 8.74 -9.87 -9.87
CA GLY A 69 8.55 -11.32 -10.04
C GLY A 69 7.42 -11.89 -9.19
N VAL A 70 7.63 -13.05 -8.59
CA VAL A 70 6.64 -13.70 -7.70
C VAL A 70 6.52 -12.90 -6.41
N PRO A 71 5.33 -12.37 -6.07
CA PRO A 71 5.17 -11.57 -4.87
C PRO A 71 5.14 -12.45 -3.61
N SER A 72 5.73 -11.92 -2.53
CA SER A 72 5.77 -12.54 -1.21
C SER A 72 5.31 -11.52 -0.16
N TYR A 73 4.30 -11.88 0.59
CA TYR A 73 3.57 -10.99 1.48
C TYR A 73 3.74 -11.41 2.94
N GLN A 74 4.09 -10.46 3.80
CA GLN A 74 3.97 -10.58 5.26
C GLN A 74 2.51 -10.38 5.69
N GLY A 75 2.21 -10.71 6.95
CA GLY A 75 0.85 -10.65 7.48
C GLY A 75 -0.01 -11.81 7.00
N SER A 76 -1.31 -11.72 7.24
CA SER A 76 -2.24 -12.76 6.85
C SER A 76 -2.68 -12.60 5.39
N ILE A 77 -2.94 -13.73 4.73
CA ILE A 77 -3.53 -13.75 3.39
C ILE A 77 -4.94 -14.32 3.49
N GLU A 78 -5.91 -13.57 3.00
CA GLU A 78 -7.27 -14.05 2.82
C GLU A 78 -7.52 -14.37 1.34
N ILE A 79 -8.03 -15.56 1.08
CA ILE A 79 -8.53 -15.96 -0.23
C ILE A 79 -10.05 -16.07 -0.14
N LYS A 80 -10.76 -15.23 -0.92
CA LYS A 80 -12.23 -15.22 -0.94
C LYS A 80 -12.74 -15.77 -2.27
N LYS A 81 -13.81 -16.54 -2.16
CA LYS A 81 -14.57 -16.99 -3.33
C LYS A 81 -15.62 -15.95 -3.69
N GLU A 82 -15.53 -15.44 -4.91
CA GLU A 82 -16.48 -14.53 -5.52
C GLU A 82 -17.17 -15.22 -6.71
N ALA A 83 -18.18 -14.58 -7.28
CA ALA A 83 -18.90 -15.12 -8.44
C ALA A 83 -17.99 -15.25 -9.67
N GLU A 84 -17.07 -14.32 -9.83
CA GLU A 84 -16.16 -14.20 -10.98
C GLU A 84 -14.84 -14.96 -10.79
N GLY A 85 -14.55 -15.49 -9.58
CA GLY A 85 -13.29 -16.18 -9.30
C GLY A 85 -12.84 -16.03 -7.84
N LEU A 86 -11.55 -16.05 -7.61
CA LEU A 86 -10.93 -15.87 -6.30
C LEU A 86 -10.33 -14.49 -6.19
N THR A 87 -10.54 -13.81 -5.08
CA THR A 87 -9.83 -12.58 -4.70
C THR A 87 -8.79 -12.88 -3.62
N ILE A 88 -7.71 -12.11 -3.63
CA ILE A 88 -6.62 -12.20 -2.66
C ILE A 88 -6.56 -10.89 -1.90
N VAL A 89 -6.61 -10.96 -0.57
CA VAL A 89 -6.45 -9.81 0.31
C VAL A 89 -5.27 -10.08 1.24
N ASN A 90 -4.35 -9.13 1.34
CA ASN A 90 -3.28 -9.15 2.31
C ASN A 90 -3.68 -8.27 3.49
N ASP A 91 -3.74 -8.85 4.68
CA ASP A 91 -4.05 -8.17 5.93
C ASP A 91 -2.78 -8.07 6.78
N LEU A 92 -2.34 -6.84 7.02
CA LEU A 92 -1.11 -6.54 7.75
C LEU A 92 -1.22 -5.21 8.48
N TYR A 93 -0.32 -4.99 9.45
CA TYR A 93 -0.23 -3.71 10.15
C TYR A 93 0.20 -2.58 9.22
N LEU A 94 -0.35 -1.38 9.44
CA LEU A 94 -0.04 -0.19 8.64
C LEU A 94 1.46 0.09 8.56
N GLU A 95 2.19 -0.04 9.67
CA GLU A 95 3.63 0.22 9.67
C GLU A 95 4.42 -0.80 8.83
N ASP A 96 4.00 -2.07 8.79
CA ASP A 96 4.62 -3.10 7.95
C ASP A 96 4.27 -2.89 6.47
N TYR A 97 3.04 -2.45 6.16
CA TYR A 97 2.65 -2.01 4.83
C TYR A 97 3.56 -0.89 4.33
N LEU A 98 3.84 0.12 5.17
CA LEU A 98 4.67 1.27 4.80
C LEU A 98 6.12 0.90 4.50
N LYS A 99 6.70 -0.13 5.16
CA LYS A 99 8.05 -0.63 4.85
C LYS A 99 8.19 -1.16 3.41
N LYS A 100 7.07 -1.52 2.77
CA LYS A 100 7.02 -1.94 1.37
C LYS A 100 6.58 -0.82 0.43
N VAL A 101 5.68 0.07 0.86
CA VAL A 101 5.22 1.22 0.09
C VAL A 101 6.34 2.25 -0.10
N VAL A 102 7.00 2.66 0.97
CA VAL A 102 8.03 3.71 0.89
C VAL A 102 9.12 3.38 -0.13
N PRO A 103 9.75 2.17 -0.13
CA PRO A 103 10.75 1.85 -1.14
C PRO A 103 10.16 1.58 -2.54
N SER A 104 8.85 1.34 -2.65
CA SER A 104 8.16 1.22 -3.95
C SER A 104 7.91 2.59 -4.60
N GLU A 105 7.72 3.63 -3.79
CA GLU A 105 7.44 5.00 -4.25
C GLU A 105 8.71 5.86 -4.36
N MET A 106 9.68 5.64 -3.49
CA MET A 106 10.91 6.43 -3.41
C MET A 106 12.13 5.53 -3.23
N PRO A 107 13.16 5.64 -4.09
CA PRO A 107 14.38 4.85 -3.93
C PRO A 107 15.00 5.02 -2.54
N GLY A 108 15.39 3.90 -1.91
CA GLY A 108 16.01 3.90 -0.57
C GLY A 108 17.37 4.63 -0.50
N SER A 109 17.94 5.03 -1.66
CA SER A 109 19.14 5.86 -1.76
C SER A 109 18.91 7.35 -1.50
N TYR A 110 17.64 7.79 -1.45
CA TYR A 110 17.30 9.19 -1.17
C TYR A 110 17.68 9.59 0.25
N GLU A 111 17.73 10.90 0.51
CA GLU A 111 18.08 11.45 1.81
C GLU A 111 17.12 10.97 2.91
N SER A 112 17.65 10.75 4.12
CA SER A 112 16.89 10.20 5.25
C SER A 112 15.63 11.03 5.56
N GLU A 113 15.76 12.37 5.52
CA GLU A 113 14.60 13.24 5.79
C GLU A 113 13.55 13.15 4.68
N ALA A 114 13.94 12.97 3.42
CA ALA A 114 13.00 12.74 2.32
C ALA A 114 12.23 11.42 2.51
N LEU A 115 12.91 10.35 2.92
CA LEU A 115 12.27 9.07 3.23
C LEU A 115 11.32 9.19 4.43
N LYS A 116 11.66 9.98 5.46
CA LYS A 116 10.75 10.26 6.59
C LYS A 116 9.52 11.03 6.15
N VAL A 117 9.68 12.06 5.33
CA VAL A 117 8.53 12.80 4.75
C VAL A 117 7.64 11.86 3.95
N GLN A 118 8.23 11.03 3.08
CA GLN A 118 7.48 10.04 2.31
C GLN A 118 6.71 9.08 3.23
N ALA A 119 7.31 8.61 4.32
CA ALA A 119 6.66 7.72 5.28
C ALA A 119 5.45 8.39 5.96
N VAL A 120 5.58 9.67 6.36
CA VAL A 120 4.46 10.44 6.96
C VAL A 120 3.35 10.67 5.94
N CYS A 121 3.68 11.06 4.71
CA CYS A 121 2.70 11.24 3.64
C CYS A 121 1.96 9.92 3.33
N ALA A 122 2.71 8.84 3.12
CA ALA A 122 2.14 7.53 2.80
C ALA A 122 1.26 6.99 3.94
N ARG A 123 1.66 7.18 5.19
CA ARG A 123 0.87 6.81 6.37
C ARG A 123 -0.44 7.57 6.44
N THR A 124 -0.38 8.89 6.25
CA THR A 124 -1.57 9.76 6.29
C THR A 124 -2.54 9.37 5.18
N TYR A 125 -2.04 9.17 3.96
CA TYR A 125 -2.83 8.73 2.82
C TYR A 125 -3.49 7.38 3.09
N ALA A 126 -2.72 6.36 3.51
CA ALA A 126 -3.25 5.03 3.82
C ALA A 126 -4.30 5.08 4.95
N TYR A 127 -4.05 5.82 6.02
CA TYR A 127 -4.98 5.98 7.15
C TYR A 127 -6.32 6.55 6.68
N ARG A 128 -6.32 7.55 5.81
CA ARG A 128 -7.54 8.13 5.26
C ARG A 128 -8.34 7.10 4.46
N HIS A 129 -7.68 6.25 3.68
CA HIS A 129 -8.34 5.17 2.95
C HIS A 129 -8.84 4.02 3.84
N ILE A 130 -8.18 3.76 4.97
CA ILE A 130 -8.65 2.81 5.99
C ILE A 130 -10.01 3.26 6.56
N LEU A 131 -10.22 4.56 6.74
CA LEU A 131 -11.50 5.11 7.19
C LEU A 131 -12.59 5.12 6.09
N GLY A 132 -12.20 4.95 4.84
CA GLY A 132 -13.10 4.89 3.69
C GLY A 132 -13.66 3.47 3.45
N ASN A 133 -14.52 3.36 2.44
CA ASN A 133 -15.21 2.12 2.10
C ASN A 133 -15.00 1.65 0.65
N SER A 134 -13.98 2.16 -0.03
CA SER A 134 -13.78 1.97 -1.47
C SER A 134 -13.75 0.49 -1.89
N TYR A 135 -13.15 -0.38 -1.07
CA TYR A 135 -13.01 -1.81 -1.33
C TYR A 135 -13.71 -2.71 -0.30
N SER A 136 -14.67 -2.18 0.45
CA SER A 136 -15.42 -2.94 1.47
C SER A 136 -16.07 -4.22 0.96
N ARG A 137 -16.50 -4.25 -0.32
CA ARG A 137 -16.98 -5.45 -1.00
C ARG A 137 -15.99 -6.62 -0.89
N TYR A 138 -14.70 -6.33 -1.03
CA TYR A 138 -13.65 -7.34 -0.98
C TYR A 138 -13.12 -7.57 0.44
N GLY A 139 -13.50 -6.71 1.41
CA GLY A 139 -12.94 -6.69 2.76
C GLY A 139 -11.52 -6.11 2.79
N ALA A 140 -11.22 -5.20 1.86
CA ALA A 140 -9.96 -4.50 1.75
C ALA A 140 -10.18 -2.98 1.82
N HIS A 141 -9.12 -2.22 2.04
CA HIS A 141 -9.16 -0.75 2.09
C HIS A 141 -8.59 -0.12 0.81
N VAL A 142 -7.57 -0.74 0.23
CA VAL A 142 -6.84 -0.27 -0.96
C VAL A 142 -6.50 -1.45 -1.87
N ASP A 143 -6.11 -1.18 -3.10
CA ASP A 143 -5.45 -2.15 -3.97
C ASP A 143 -3.93 -1.89 -4.03
N ASP A 144 -3.20 -2.80 -4.69
CA ASP A 144 -1.74 -2.75 -4.80
C ASP A 144 -1.25 -1.96 -6.05
N SER A 145 -2.13 -1.21 -6.70
CA SER A 145 -1.86 -0.49 -7.95
C SER A 145 -1.63 1.01 -7.75
N THR A 146 -1.28 1.69 -8.83
CA THR A 146 -1.15 3.16 -8.89
C THR A 146 -2.46 3.93 -8.68
N ASN A 147 -3.60 3.25 -8.52
CA ASN A 147 -4.86 3.91 -8.14
C ASN A 147 -4.82 4.42 -6.69
N PHE A 148 -3.96 3.83 -5.86
CA PHE A 148 -3.72 4.21 -4.48
C PHE A 148 -2.23 4.48 -4.28
N GLN A 149 -1.52 3.56 -3.61
CA GLN A 149 -0.09 3.61 -3.40
C GLN A 149 0.54 2.35 -3.98
N VAL A 150 1.64 2.52 -4.70
CA VAL A 150 2.31 1.38 -5.32
C VAL A 150 2.84 0.45 -4.22
N TYR A 151 2.38 -0.79 -4.28
CA TYR A 151 2.85 -1.87 -3.42
C TYR A 151 3.49 -2.95 -4.32
N ASN A 152 4.71 -2.68 -4.80
CA ASN A 152 5.42 -3.52 -5.75
C ASN A 152 5.96 -4.82 -5.14
N ASN A 153 5.79 -5.00 -3.84
CA ASN A 153 6.38 -6.09 -3.08
C ASN A 153 7.90 -6.20 -3.26
N THR A 154 8.56 -5.03 -3.33
CA THR A 154 10.02 -4.90 -3.34
C THR A 154 10.61 -5.44 -2.05
N GLU A 155 11.89 -5.81 -2.08
CA GLU A 155 12.63 -6.07 -0.83
C GLU A 155 12.60 -4.85 0.08
N GLU A 156 12.56 -5.09 1.38
CA GLU A 156 12.63 -4.01 2.36
C GLU A 156 13.97 -3.28 2.25
N SER A 157 13.89 -1.96 2.14
CA SER A 157 15.06 -1.10 2.27
C SER A 157 15.31 -0.80 3.74
N ALA A 158 16.48 -1.12 4.28
CA ALA A 158 16.83 -0.82 5.68
C ALA A 158 16.65 0.67 5.99
N ARG A 159 17.05 1.57 5.06
CA ARG A 159 16.90 3.02 5.22
C ARG A 159 15.43 3.46 5.19
N ALA A 160 14.60 2.87 4.32
CA ALA A 160 13.18 3.15 4.29
C ALA A 160 12.49 2.64 5.56
N SER A 161 12.82 1.44 6.02
CA SER A 161 12.29 0.87 7.28
C SER A 161 12.72 1.69 8.49
N GLU A 162 13.94 2.22 8.52
CA GLU A 162 14.40 3.15 9.56
C GLU A 162 13.58 4.45 9.55
N ALA A 163 13.31 5.02 8.38
CA ALA A 163 12.50 6.23 8.24
C ALA A 163 11.05 6.01 8.70
N VAL A 164 10.43 4.88 8.34
CA VAL A 164 9.10 4.48 8.83
C VAL A 164 9.10 4.38 10.35
N ASN A 165 10.06 3.67 10.94
CA ASN A 165 10.17 3.51 12.38
C ASN A 165 10.43 4.83 13.11
N ALA A 166 11.30 5.70 12.56
CA ALA A 166 11.61 7.01 13.15
C ALA A 166 10.42 7.99 13.14
N THR A 167 9.46 7.75 12.26
CA THR A 167 8.22 8.53 12.14
C THR A 167 6.97 7.76 12.58
N TYR A 168 7.15 6.71 13.38
CA TYR A 168 6.06 5.84 13.82
C TYR A 168 4.85 6.63 14.32
N GLY A 169 3.67 6.34 13.78
CA GLY A 169 2.40 6.97 14.15
C GLY A 169 2.25 8.45 13.77
N GLN A 170 3.27 9.10 13.17
CA GLN A 170 3.16 10.49 12.75
C GLN A 170 2.32 10.61 11.49
N MET A 171 1.30 11.45 11.54
CA MET A 171 0.37 11.74 10.45
C MET A 171 0.10 13.25 10.37
N MET A 172 -0.34 13.71 9.21
CA MET A 172 -0.71 15.11 8.97
C MET A 172 -2.21 15.31 9.11
N PHE A 173 -2.59 16.33 9.86
CA PHE A 173 -3.99 16.72 10.06
C PHE A 173 -4.20 18.19 9.71
N TYR A 174 -5.40 18.49 9.24
CA TYR A 174 -5.92 19.85 9.15
C TYR A 174 -7.18 19.92 9.99
N GLY A 175 -7.14 20.65 11.10
CA GLY A 175 -8.13 20.51 12.17
C GLY A 175 -8.11 19.08 12.73
N ASP A 176 -9.27 18.44 12.76
CA ASP A 176 -9.44 17.08 13.29
C ASP A 176 -9.44 16.00 12.20
N GLU A 177 -9.21 16.36 10.93
CA GLU A 177 -9.22 15.44 9.81
C GLU A 177 -7.82 15.17 9.25
N ALA A 178 -7.52 13.91 8.94
CA ALA A 178 -6.31 13.56 8.22
C ALA A 178 -6.34 14.17 6.81
N VAL A 179 -5.23 14.79 6.39
CA VAL A 179 -5.16 15.48 5.09
C VAL A 179 -5.12 14.49 3.92
N GLU A 180 -5.56 14.93 2.73
CA GLU A 180 -5.25 14.28 1.47
C GLU A 180 -3.76 14.49 1.16
N ALA A 181 -2.94 13.54 1.57
CA ALA A 181 -1.49 13.62 1.48
C ALA A 181 -0.99 13.16 0.10
N PHE A 182 -1.39 13.86 -0.96
CA PHE A 182 -0.90 13.56 -2.30
C PHE A 182 0.59 13.85 -2.44
N TYR A 183 1.28 13.00 -3.19
CA TYR A 183 2.69 13.15 -3.52
C TYR A 183 2.96 12.74 -4.97
N PHE A 184 4.07 13.20 -5.52
CA PHE A 184 4.48 12.93 -6.89
C PHE A 184 6.01 12.99 -7.02
N SER A 185 6.56 12.34 -8.03
CA SER A 185 8.01 12.17 -8.19
C SER A 185 8.72 13.40 -8.76
N THR A 186 8.03 14.24 -9.53
CA THR A 186 8.68 15.32 -10.30
C THR A 186 7.76 16.52 -10.42
N SER A 187 8.30 17.72 -10.17
CA SER A 187 7.64 18.98 -10.47
C SER A 187 8.48 19.81 -11.44
N CYS A 188 7.83 20.75 -12.13
CA CYS A 188 8.50 21.76 -12.96
C CYS A 188 8.94 23.00 -12.15
N GLY A 189 9.13 22.87 -10.86
CA GLY A 189 9.45 23.98 -9.96
C GLY A 189 8.25 24.64 -9.29
N HIS A 190 7.03 24.14 -9.56
CA HIS A 190 5.79 24.58 -8.94
C HIS A 190 4.88 23.39 -8.67
N THR A 191 4.25 23.33 -7.48
CA THR A 191 3.19 22.37 -7.22
C THR A 191 1.86 22.93 -7.72
N THR A 192 0.85 22.09 -7.83
CA THR A 192 -0.52 22.54 -8.16
C THR A 192 -1.42 22.49 -6.94
N ASP A 193 -2.56 23.18 -7.00
CA ASP A 193 -3.56 23.12 -5.94
C ASP A 193 -4.60 22.01 -6.18
N GLY A 194 -5.47 21.78 -5.19
CA GLY A 194 -6.48 20.71 -5.23
C GLY A 194 -7.51 20.85 -6.34
N THR A 195 -7.60 22.00 -7.00
CA THR A 195 -8.57 22.26 -8.07
C THR A 195 -8.33 21.40 -9.33
N ILE A 196 -7.12 20.88 -9.53
CA ILE A 196 -6.81 19.94 -10.61
C ILE A 196 -7.65 18.66 -10.54
N TRP A 197 -8.10 18.29 -9.35
CA TRP A 197 -8.98 17.14 -9.13
C TRP A 197 -10.47 17.51 -9.15
N GLY A 198 -10.81 18.75 -9.46
CA GLY A 198 -12.18 19.26 -9.45
C GLY A 198 -12.69 19.63 -8.07
N ALA A 199 -11.86 19.60 -7.04
CA ALA A 199 -12.19 20.01 -5.69
C ALA A 199 -12.20 21.54 -5.56
N GLY A 200 -13.11 22.10 -4.75
CA GLY A 200 -13.07 23.52 -4.41
C GLY A 200 -11.86 23.86 -3.53
N LEU A 201 -11.32 25.07 -3.67
CA LEU A 201 -10.23 25.55 -2.80
C LEU A 201 -10.62 25.59 -1.32
N GLU A 202 -11.92 25.65 -1.02
CA GLU A 202 -12.45 25.62 0.34
C GLU A 202 -12.52 24.20 0.91
N GLU A 203 -12.65 23.18 0.04
CA GLU A 203 -12.71 21.78 0.45
C GLU A 203 -11.35 21.28 0.96
N TYR A 204 -10.26 21.71 0.28
CA TYR A 204 -8.89 21.34 0.67
C TYR A 204 -8.02 22.61 0.79
N PRO A 205 -8.21 23.43 1.82
CA PRO A 205 -7.52 24.72 1.94
C PRO A 205 -6.01 24.62 2.14
N TYR A 206 -5.50 23.43 2.47
CA TYR A 206 -4.09 23.10 2.60
C TYR A 206 -3.44 22.61 1.30
N LEU A 207 -4.22 22.23 0.26
CA LEU A 207 -3.70 21.83 -1.05
C LEU A 207 -3.58 23.08 -1.94
N ARG A 208 -2.57 23.89 -1.66
CA ARG A 208 -2.23 25.08 -2.45
C ARG A 208 -1.02 24.85 -3.33
N GLY A 209 -1.08 25.38 -4.54
CA GLY A 209 0.07 25.42 -5.40
C GLY A 209 1.15 26.34 -4.81
N VAL A 210 2.38 25.86 -4.77
CA VAL A 210 3.53 26.62 -4.28
C VAL A 210 4.72 26.43 -5.23
N ALA A 211 5.51 27.49 -5.39
CA ALA A 211 6.78 27.35 -6.09
C ALA A 211 7.81 26.67 -5.20
N VAL A 212 8.62 25.83 -5.84
CA VAL A 212 9.68 25.05 -5.18
C VAL A 212 11.03 25.56 -5.68
N LYS A 213 11.85 26.07 -4.76
CA LYS A 213 13.24 26.50 -5.03
C LYS A 213 14.17 25.29 -5.05
N GLU A 214 15.21 25.39 -5.85
CA GLU A 214 16.37 24.51 -5.71
C GLU A 214 16.92 24.61 -4.27
N GLY A 215 17.10 23.47 -3.62
CA GLY A 215 17.47 23.41 -2.20
C GLY A 215 16.30 23.43 -1.20
N GLY A 216 15.03 23.31 -1.65
CA GLY A 216 13.88 23.03 -0.79
C GLY A 216 13.21 24.24 -0.14
N GLY A 217 13.44 25.44 -0.63
CA GLY A 217 12.68 26.63 -0.19
C GLY A 217 11.46 26.90 -1.07
N VAL A 218 10.45 27.58 -0.56
CA VAL A 218 9.34 28.08 -1.36
C VAL A 218 9.78 29.39 -2.04
N LEU A 219 9.53 29.50 -3.38
CA LEU A 219 9.71 30.74 -4.12
C LEU A 219 8.46 31.62 -3.98
N ASP A 220 8.67 32.90 -3.74
CA ASP A 220 7.60 33.89 -3.88
C ASP A 220 7.44 34.21 -5.38
N LEU A 221 6.36 33.72 -5.98
CA LEU A 221 6.01 33.94 -7.38
C LEU A 221 5.08 35.14 -7.60
N THR A 222 5.03 36.09 -6.66
CA THR A 222 4.21 37.30 -6.82
C THR A 222 4.82 38.32 -7.78
N GLY A 223 6.08 38.11 -8.24
CA GLY A 223 6.77 38.98 -9.20
C GLY A 223 6.82 38.43 -10.62
N GLU A 224 6.84 39.32 -11.63
CA GLU A 224 6.93 38.95 -13.06
C GLU A 224 8.21 38.16 -13.42
N GLU A 225 9.24 38.24 -12.61
CA GLU A 225 10.52 37.51 -12.80
C GLU A 225 10.38 35.98 -12.61
N ALA A 226 9.32 35.53 -11.95
CA ALA A 226 9.07 34.12 -11.68
C ALA A 226 8.73 33.30 -12.93
N PHE A 227 8.36 33.93 -14.04
CA PHE A 227 7.97 33.29 -15.28
C PHE A 227 9.01 33.39 -16.40
N SER A 228 10.17 33.99 -16.13
CA SER A 228 11.24 34.21 -17.12
C SER A 228 12.42 33.25 -17.03
N GLN A 229 12.35 32.21 -16.19
CA GLN A 229 13.36 31.15 -16.06
C GLN A 229 12.79 29.81 -16.61
#